data_207e19f175755f02ae6a3ba43b8b4dec
#
_entry.id   207e19f175755f02ae6a3ba43b8b4dec
#
_cell.length_a   1.000
_cell.length_b   1.000
_cell.length_c   1.000
_cell.angle_alpha   90.00
_cell.angle_beta   90.00
_cell.angle_gamma   90.00
#
_symmetry.space_group_name_H-M   'P 1'
#
loop_
_entity.id
_entity.type
_entity.pdbx_description
1 polymer ?
#
loop_
_entity_poly.entity_id
_entity_poly.type
_entity_poly.pdbx_seq_one_letter_code
_entity_poly.pdbx_strand_id
1 'polypeptide(L)'
;ESTGGLEIPAAKAIRRAGIAVIIANPRQTHQFAQSQPLTKTDAKDAKMPAFFAQMTAQKEDSQTMPYQPPTEAEEVLEALVNRRNQPADMRTAEKNRLHQVHETQVGSVKQLI
;
A
#
# COMPACT_ATOMS: atom_id res chain seq x y z
N GLU A 1 5.62 -7.52 -1.64
CA GLU A 1 5.17 -6.44 -2.54
C GLU A 1 3.97 -5.69 -1.95
N SER A 2 3.94 -4.36 -2.12
CA SER A 2 2.85 -3.54 -1.62
C SER A 2 1.55 -3.79 -2.41
N THR A 3 0.47 -4.13 -1.70
CA THR A 3 -0.84 -4.50 -2.26
C THR A 3 -2.01 -3.78 -1.58
N GLY A 4 -1.80 -2.51 -1.21
CA GLY A 4 -2.83 -1.72 -0.54
C GLY A 4 -3.08 -2.11 0.92
N GLY A 5 -2.07 -2.66 1.59
CA GLY A 5 -2.12 -3.03 3.00
C GLY A 5 -2.39 -4.52 3.27
N LEU A 6 -2.73 -5.31 2.25
CA LEU A 6 -2.95 -6.75 2.41
C LEU A 6 -1.67 -7.52 2.78
N GLU A 7 -0.51 -6.98 2.45
CA GLU A 7 0.81 -7.53 2.77
C GLU A 7 1.21 -7.36 4.23
N ILE A 8 0.61 -6.43 4.96
CA ILE A 8 1.04 -6.07 6.32
C ILE A 8 0.93 -7.22 7.32
N PRO A 9 -0.16 -8.00 7.40
CA PRO A 9 -0.23 -9.15 8.31
C PRO A 9 0.86 -10.18 8.06
N ALA A 10 1.16 -10.48 6.79
CA ALA A 10 2.22 -11.39 6.41
C ALA A 10 3.61 -10.85 6.78
N ALA A 11 3.88 -9.57 6.50
CA ALA A 11 5.12 -8.91 6.85
C ALA A 11 5.36 -8.91 8.38
N LYS A 12 4.34 -8.63 9.18
CA LYS A 12 4.42 -8.70 10.64
C LYS A 12 4.71 -10.11 11.14
N ALA A 13 4.06 -11.13 10.57
CA ALA A 13 4.27 -12.53 10.95
C ALA A 13 5.71 -13.00 10.65
N ILE A 14 6.23 -12.67 9.47
CA ILE A 14 7.59 -13.00 9.06
C ILE A 14 8.60 -12.25 9.95
N ARG A 15 8.36 -11.01 10.27
CA ARG A 15 9.23 -10.21 11.13
C ARG A 15 9.27 -10.74 12.57
N ARG A 16 8.14 -11.22 13.10
CA ARG A 16 8.05 -11.88 14.40
C ARG A 16 8.87 -13.17 14.46
N ALA A 17 9.01 -13.87 13.33
CA ALA A 17 9.86 -15.05 13.21
C ALA A 17 11.36 -14.72 13.15
N GLY A 18 11.75 -13.45 13.25
CA GLY A 18 13.14 -12.99 13.22
C GLY A 18 13.74 -12.86 11.82
N ILE A 19 12.92 -12.91 10.79
CA ILE A 19 13.36 -12.80 9.39
C ILE A 19 13.20 -11.33 8.95
N ALA A 20 14.23 -10.77 8.33
CA ALA A 20 14.17 -9.45 7.74
C ALA A 20 13.18 -9.42 6.57
N VAL A 21 12.33 -8.41 6.53
CA VAL A 21 11.29 -8.26 5.51
C VAL A 21 11.47 -6.92 4.80
N ILE A 22 11.34 -6.94 3.49
CA ILE A 22 11.28 -5.73 2.66
C ILE A 22 9.94 -5.74 1.93
N ILE A 23 9.18 -4.65 2.07
CA ILE A 23 7.96 -4.43 1.29
C ILE A 23 8.36 -3.73 0.00
N ALA A 24 8.40 -4.49 -1.09
CA ALA A 24 8.84 -4.00 -2.38
C ALA A 24 7.79 -3.12 -3.06
N ASN A 25 8.25 -2.08 -3.73
CA ASN A 25 7.38 -1.28 -4.60
C ASN A 25 7.01 -2.11 -5.86
N PRO A 26 5.71 -2.27 -6.19
CA PRO A 26 5.26 -3.03 -7.35
C PRO A 26 5.89 -2.56 -8.68
N ARG A 27 6.14 -1.29 -8.81
CA ARG A 27 6.81 -0.73 -10.00
C ARG A 27 8.23 -1.24 -10.16
N GLN A 28 8.98 -1.33 -9.06
CA GLN A 28 10.36 -1.84 -9.08
C GLN A 28 10.42 -3.33 -9.38
N THR A 29 9.53 -4.12 -8.78
CA THR A 29 9.46 -5.57 -9.04
C THR A 29 9.03 -5.85 -10.47
N HIS A 30 8.12 -5.08 -11.01
CA HIS A 30 7.69 -5.19 -12.41
C HIS A 30 8.82 -4.86 -13.39
N GLN A 31 9.54 -3.77 -13.17
CA GLN A 31 10.70 -3.38 -13.99
C GLN A 31 11.80 -4.43 -13.92
N PHE A 32 12.07 -4.98 -12.75
CA PHE A 32 13.02 -6.06 -12.58
C PHE A 32 12.62 -7.32 -13.38
N ALA A 33 11.33 -7.71 -13.28
CA ALA A 33 10.81 -8.86 -14.03
C ALA A 33 10.94 -8.67 -15.56
N GLN A 34 10.72 -7.46 -16.07
CA GLN A 34 10.90 -7.15 -17.49
C GLN A 34 12.35 -7.22 -17.95
N SER A 35 13.31 -6.97 -17.06
CA SER A 35 14.75 -7.06 -17.37
C SER A 35 15.25 -8.50 -17.48
N GLN A 36 14.46 -9.49 -17.05
CA GLN A 36 14.82 -10.90 -17.06
C GLN A 36 14.24 -11.60 -18.30
N PRO A 37 15.03 -12.39 -19.02
CA PRO A 37 14.60 -13.09 -20.25
C PRO A 37 13.78 -14.35 -19.91
N LEU A 38 12.77 -14.25 -19.06
CA LEU A 38 11.99 -15.38 -18.60
C LEU A 38 10.56 -15.33 -19.16
N THR A 39 10.11 -16.47 -19.70
CA THR A 39 8.70 -16.65 -20.07
C THR A 39 7.86 -16.79 -18.81
N LYS A 40 6.64 -16.23 -18.85
CA LYS A 40 5.71 -16.26 -17.70
C LYS A 40 5.21 -17.68 -17.46
N THR A 41 5.65 -18.29 -16.36
CA THR A 41 5.14 -19.56 -15.80
C THR A 41 5.04 -19.44 -14.29
N ASP A 42 4.14 -20.19 -13.66
CA ASP A 42 3.94 -20.15 -12.20
C ASP A 42 5.23 -20.41 -11.41
N ALA A 43 6.05 -21.37 -11.87
CA ALA A 43 7.34 -21.65 -11.26
C ALA A 43 8.33 -20.48 -11.38
N LYS A 44 8.29 -19.74 -12.47
CA LYS A 44 9.13 -18.57 -12.70
C LYS A 44 8.60 -17.35 -11.95
N ASP A 45 7.29 -17.21 -11.82
CA ASP A 45 6.66 -16.16 -11.02
C ASP A 45 7.04 -16.29 -9.53
N ALA A 46 7.24 -17.51 -9.03
CA ALA A 46 7.75 -17.75 -7.67
C ALA A 46 9.26 -17.44 -7.54
N LYS A 47 10.05 -17.67 -8.58
CA LYS A 47 11.49 -17.38 -8.57
C LYS A 47 11.83 -15.90 -8.66
N MET A 48 11.00 -15.11 -9.33
CA MET A 48 11.22 -13.66 -9.51
C MET A 48 11.33 -12.90 -8.20
N PRO A 49 10.41 -13.06 -7.23
CA PRO A 49 10.55 -12.42 -5.92
C PRO A 49 11.81 -12.85 -5.19
N ALA A 50 12.21 -14.12 -5.31
CA ALA A 50 13.44 -14.64 -4.69
C ALA A 50 14.69 -13.98 -5.28
N PHE A 51 14.79 -13.85 -6.60
CA PHE A 51 15.90 -13.15 -7.27
C PHE A 51 15.91 -11.65 -6.92
N PHE A 52 14.76 -11.01 -6.89
CA PHE A 52 14.65 -9.62 -6.48
C PHE A 52 15.13 -9.41 -5.05
N ALA A 53 14.71 -10.28 -4.12
CA ALA A 53 15.15 -10.25 -2.73
C ALA A 53 16.66 -10.45 -2.60
N GLN A 54 17.23 -11.41 -3.32
CA GLN A 54 18.67 -11.67 -3.33
C GLN A 54 19.46 -10.47 -3.83
N MET A 55 19.05 -9.84 -4.93
CA MET A 55 19.72 -8.67 -5.47
C MET A 55 19.58 -7.46 -4.56
N THR A 56 18.43 -7.28 -3.94
CA THR A 56 18.18 -6.19 -3.01
C THR A 56 19.00 -6.33 -1.73
N ALA A 57 19.16 -7.55 -1.22
CA ALA A 57 19.99 -7.83 -0.04
C ALA A 57 21.48 -7.51 -0.26
N GLN A 58 21.95 -7.51 -1.51
CA GLN A 58 23.34 -7.20 -1.87
C GLN A 58 23.58 -5.69 -2.06
N LYS A 59 22.53 -4.89 -2.16
CA LYS A 59 22.64 -3.42 -2.29
C LYS A 59 22.68 -2.79 -0.90
N GLU A 60 23.71 -2.03 -0.62
CA GLU A 60 23.81 -1.19 0.59
C GLU A 60 23.04 0.13 0.45
N ASP A 61 22.04 0.18 -0.43
CA ASP A 61 21.33 1.42 -0.72
C ASP A 61 20.24 1.69 0.33
N SER A 62 20.17 2.92 0.80
CA SER A 62 19.20 3.42 1.78
C SER A 62 17.73 3.30 1.34
N GLN A 63 17.47 3.03 0.06
CA GLN A 63 16.12 2.83 -0.47
C GLN A 63 15.53 1.44 -0.17
N THR A 64 16.32 0.53 0.36
CA THR A 64 15.92 -0.84 0.67
C THR A 64 15.97 -1.14 2.16
N MET A 65 15.42 -0.25 2.96
CA MET A 65 15.35 -0.45 4.41
C MET A 65 14.40 -1.62 4.75
N PRO A 66 14.80 -2.52 5.67
CA PRO A 66 13.92 -3.56 6.18
C PRO A 66 12.65 -2.95 6.80
N TYR A 67 11.53 -3.62 6.59
CA TYR A 67 10.25 -3.25 7.21
C TYR A 67 10.38 -3.26 8.73
N GLN A 68 10.02 -2.15 9.35
CA GLN A 68 9.90 -2.00 10.80
C GLN A 68 8.41 -1.90 11.13
N PRO A 69 7.85 -2.85 11.92
CA PRO A 69 6.47 -2.74 12.34
C PRO A 69 6.26 -1.44 13.12
N PRO A 70 5.17 -0.70 12.88
CA PRO A 70 4.87 0.47 13.68
C PRO A 70 4.61 0.08 15.13
N THR A 71 4.92 0.97 16.05
CA THR A 71 4.57 0.81 17.46
C THR A 71 3.06 0.91 17.64
N GLU A 72 2.52 0.39 18.76
CA GLU A 72 1.09 0.53 19.08
C GLU A 72 0.64 1.99 19.08
N ALA A 73 1.45 2.89 19.62
CA ALA A 73 1.17 4.32 19.62
C ALA A 73 1.08 4.91 18.21
N GLU A 74 1.97 4.50 17.31
CA GLU A 74 1.96 4.92 15.90
C GLU A 74 0.72 4.37 15.17
N GLU A 75 0.33 3.12 15.41
CA GLU A 75 -0.88 2.52 14.84
C GLU A 75 -2.14 3.25 15.30
N VAL A 76 -2.24 3.60 16.58
CA VAL A 76 -3.36 4.37 17.14
C VAL A 76 -3.41 5.77 16.52
N LEU A 77 -2.27 6.44 16.41
CA LEU A 77 -2.18 7.77 15.79
C LEU A 77 -2.63 7.73 14.33
N GLU A 78 -2.16 6.76 13.57
CA GLU A 78 -2.57 6.57 12.17
C GLU A 78 -4.07 6.33 12.04
N ALA A 79 -4.64 5.48 12.89
CA ALA A 79 -6.08 5.21 12.92
C ALA A 79 -6.90 6.48 13.23
N LEU A 80 -6.45 7.31 14.17
CA LEU A 80 -7.10 8.58 14.51
C LEU A 80 -7.03 9.58 13.35
N VAL A 81 -5.87 9.71 12.69
CA VAL A 81 -5.70 10.57 11.53
C VAL A 81 -6.60 10.13 10.37
N ASN A 82 -6.62 8.84 10.07
CA ASN A 82 -7.48 8.28 9.03
C ASN A 82 -8.95 8.51 9.35
N ARG A 83 -9.35 8.30 10.60
CA ARG A 83 -10.73 8.55 11.03
C ARG A 83 -11.14 10.01 10.92
N ARG A 84 -10.23 10.94 11.20
CA ARG A 84 -10.45 12.38 11.01
C ARG A 84 -10.61 12.74 9.54
N ASN A 85 -9.80 12.15 8.68
CA ASN A 85 -9.80 12.50 7.26
C ASN A 85 -11.02 11.95 6.52
N GLN A 86 -11.55 10.79 6.89
CA GLN A 86 -12.74 10.20 6.27
C GLN A 86 -13.93 11.14 6.13
N PRO A 87 -14.42 11.80 7.21
CA PRO A 87 -15.52 12.75 7.07
C PRO A 87 -15.17 13.98 6.23
N ALA A 88 -13.93 14.44 6.27
CA ALA A 88 -13.46 15.56 5.46
C ALA A 88 -13.52 15.23 3.96
N ASP A 89 -13.08 14.04 3.58
CA ASP A 89 -13.13 13.54 2.20
C ASP A 89 -14.58 13.35 1.74
N MET A 90 -15.44 12.78 2.59
CA MET A 90 -16.87 12.63 2.33
C MET A 90 -17.54 13.99 2.11
N ARG A 91 -17.23 14.96 2.97
CA ARG A 91 -17.76 16.34 2.83
C ARG A 91 -17.32 16.98 1.52
N THR A 92 -16.05 16.79 1.14
CA THR A 92 -15.53 17.32 -0.13
C THR A 92 -16.22 16.66 -1.32
N ALA A 93 -16.44 15.34 -1.28
CA ALA A 93 -17.17 14.62 -2.31
C ALA A 93 -18.61 15.15 -2.47
N GLU A 94 -19.32 15.38 -1.36
CA GLU A 94 -20.68 15.92 -1.40
C GLU A 94 -20.71 17.36 -1.92
N LYS A 95 -19.75 18.21 -1.57
CA LYS A 95 -19.61 19.53 -2.15
C LYS A 95 -19.45 19.50 -3.67
N ASN A 96 -18.63 18.58 -4.17
CA ASN A 96 -18.43 18.39 -5.60
C ASN A 96 -19.71 17.89 -6.30
N ARG A 97 -20.49 17.04 -5.63
CA ARG A 97 -21.78 16.58 -6.16
C ARG A 97 -22.83 17.67 -6.31
N LEU A 98 -22.78 18.74 -5.49
CA LEU A 98 -23.71 19.87 -5.62
C LEU A 98 -23.75 20.47 -7.03
N HIS A 99 -22.64 20.43 -7.74
CA HIS A 99 -22.57 20.95 -9.11
C HIS A 99 -23.10 20.00 -10.19
N GLN A 100 -23.39 18.77 -9.82
CA GLN A 100 -23.74 17.68 -10.75
C GLN A 100 -25.14 17.11 -10.53
N VAL A 101 -25.77 17.41 -9.38
CA VAL A 101 -27.08 16.85 -9.06
C VAL A 101 -28.22 17.67 -9.66
N HIS A 102 -29.31 16.98 -9.95
CA HIS A 102 -30.54 17.63 -10.35
C HIS A 102 -31.09 18.53 -9.24
N GLU A 103 -31.78 19.60 -9.62
CA GLU A 103 -32.30 20.61 -8.68
C GLU A 103 -33.12 20.03 -7.52
N THR A 104 -33.87 18.94 -7.78
CA THR A 104 -34.67 18.26 -6.75
C THR A 104 -33.83 17.60 -5.66
N GLN A 105 -32.55 17.32 -5.91
CA GLN A 105 -31.65 16.66 -4.99
C GLN A 105 -30.70 17.59 -4.23
N VAL A 106 -30.68 18.87 -4.60
CA VAL A 106 -29.77 19.87 -4.00
C VAL A 106 -29.98 19.98 -2.49
N GLY A 107 -31.24 19.96 -2.03
CA GLY A 107 -31.56 20.00 -0.61
C GLY A 107 -30.99 18.84 0.17
N SER A 108 -31.10 17.63 -0.36
CA SER A 108 -30.56 16.40 0.26
C SER A 108 -29.03 16.42 0.36
N VAL A 109 -28.36 16.86 -0.72
CA VAL A 109 -26.87 16.96 -0.72
C VAL A 109 -26.40 18.03 0.26
N LYS A 110 -27.08 19.16 0.35
CA LYS A 110 -26.74 20.22 1.31
C LYS A 110 -26.83 19.78 2.78
N GLN A 111 -27.70 18.84 3.10
CA GLN A 111 -27.81 18.30 4.46
C GLN A 111 -26.62 17.44 4.85
N LEU A 112 -25.89 16.86 3.87
CA LEU A 112 -24.74 15.99 4.07
C LEU A 112 -23.40 16.74 4.16
N ILE A 113 -23.39 18.01 3.83
CA ILE A 113 -22.16 18.84 3.84
C ILE A 113 -21.76 19.26 5.26
#